data_0b3ca2bbd2e9f0f99bb051f466365daf
#
_entry.id   0b3ca2bbd2e9f0f99bb051f466365daf
#
_cell.length_a   1.000
_cell.length_b   1.000
_cell.length_c   1.000
_cell.angle_alpha   90.00
_cell.angle_beta   90.00
_cell.angle_gamma   90.00
#
_symmetry.space_group_name_H-M   'P 1'
#
loop_
_entity.id
_entity.type
_entity.pdbx_description
1 polymer ?
#
loop_
_entity_poly.entity_id
_entity_poly.type
_entity_poly.pdbx_seq_one_letter_code
_entity_poly.pdbx_strand_id
1 'polypeptide(L)'
;HDDQATIKTNKGQHETKHVIFCGGLQSDRLAKKDNVDIDLKIVGFRGDYYDLSEQGMHKVKNLIYPVPNPAFPFLGVHFTRMVNGGVECGPNAVFTFKREGYKKTDFDLADTADALSYGGTWKLFAKHWKFGLDEYRRAFSKPLFLKTLQKLIPSLKMEDLQPGRAGVRAMALGQDGEMIEDFKIEFKDNCIHVLNAPSPAATACLAIGEDITEMAEKQFGLKN
;
A
#
# COMPACT_ATOMS: atom_id res chain seq x y z
N HIS A 1 19.59 23.22 22.09
CA HIS A 1 18.35 23.96 22.07
C HIS A 1 17.31 23.17 21.32
N ASP A 2 16.25 22.76 22.03
CA ASP A 2 15.28 21.73 21.63
C ASP A 2 14.25 22.16 20.57
N ASP A 3 14.47 23.25 19.85
CA ASP A 3 13.52 23.82 18.91
C ASP A 3 13.80 23.47 17.42
N GLN A 4 14.80 22.63 17.15
CA GLN A 4 15.17 22.30 15.76
C GLN A 4 15.37 20.80 15.57
N ALA A 5 14.79 20.29 14.48
CA ALA A 5 15.02 18.93 13.99
C ALA A 5 16.16 18.91 12.98
N THR A 6 17.02 17.90 13.07
CA THR A 6 18.06 17.63 12.08
C THR A 6 17.73 16.40 11.26
N ILE A 7 17.52 16.58 9.96
CA ILE A 7 17.23 15.49 9.03
C ILE A 7 18.52 15.14 8.27
N LYS A 8 19.02 13.92 8.48
CA LYS A 8 20.18 13.38 7.76
C LYS A 8 19.72 12.49 6.61
N THR A 9 20.17 12.79 5.41
CA THR A 9 19.89 12.05 4.20
C THR A 9 21.19 11.65 3.50
N ASN A 10 21.09 10.81 2.46
CA ASN A 10 22.23 10.50 1.59
C ASN A 10 22.69 11.69 0.71
N LYS A 11 21.92 12.78 0.69
CA LYS A 11 22.23 14.02 -0.06
C LYS A 11 22.69 15.17 0.85
N GLY A 12 22.72 14.97 2.16
CA GLY A 12 23.15 15.99 3.11
C GLY A 12 22.35 16.03 4.40
N GLN A 13 22.61 17.04 5.19
CA GLN A 13 21.94 17.33 6.44
C GLN A 13 21.13 18.63 6.28
N HIS A 14 19.90 18.61 6.81
CA HIS A 14 18.98 19.73 6.80
C HIS A 14 18.51 20.04 8.22
N GLU A 15 18.54 21.30 8.60
CA GLU A 15 18.00 21.78 9.86
C GLU A 15 16.67 22.48 9.61
N THR A 16 15.68 22.19 10.44
CA THR A 16 14.33 22.74 10.32
C THR A 16 13.68 22.85 11.69
N LYS A 17 12.70 23.74 11.82
CA LYS A 17 11.91 23.85 13.06
C LYS A 17 10.90 22.69 13.19
N HIS A 18 10.28 22.30 12.10
CA HIS A 18 9.19 21.30 12.11
C HIS A 18 9.38 20.30 10.99
N VAL A 19 8.89 19.07 11.20
CA VAL A 19 8.95 17.98 10.21
C VAL A 19 7.60 17.26 10.12
N ILE A 20 7.16 17.01 8.90
CA ILE A 20 6.02 16.12 8.64
C ILE A 20 6.55 14.93 7.84
N PHE A 21 6.48 13.74 8.45
CA PHE A 21 6.92 12.50 7.81
C PHE A 21 5.75 11.81 7.10
N CYS A 22 5.80 11.78 5.77
CA CYS A 22 4.84 11.08 4.91
C CYS A 22 5.54 9.92 4.19
N GLY A 23 6.11 8.99 4.95
CA GLY A 23 7.06 7.98 4.47
C GLY A 23 6.45 6.77 3.77
N GLY A 24 5.12 6.61 3.73
CA GLY A 24 4.42 5.49 3.10
C GLY A 24 4.99 4.14 3.56
N LEU A 25 5.59 3.36 2.64
CA LEU A 25 6.22 2.07 2.95
C LEU A 25 7.31 2.14 4.03
N GLN A 26 7.88 3.31 4.30
CA GLN A 26 8.96 3.50 5.29
C GLN A 26 8.47 4.21 6.56
N SER A 27 7.18 4.48 6.72
CA SER A 27 6.64 5.32 7.80
C SER A 27 6.96 4.78 9.19
N ASP A 28 6.81 3.49 9.44
CA ASP A 28 7.13 2.85 10.73
C ASP A 28 8.63 2.93 11.07
N ARG A 29 9.50 2.84 10.06
CA ARG A 29 10.96 2.94 10.21
C ARG A 29 11.40 4.36 10.50
N LEU A 30 10.76 5.34 9.87
CA LEU A 30 11.03 6.75 10.13
C LEU A 30 10.60 7.14 11.55
N ALA A 31 9.42 6.72 11.97
CA ALA A 31 8.93 6.94 13.32
C ALA A 31 9.86 6.33 14.38
N LYS A 32 10.32 5.09 14.17
CA LYS A 32 11.30 4.44 15.07
C LYS A 32 12.64 5.16 15.12
N LYS A 33 13.12 5.73 13.99
CA LYS A 33 14.34 6.53 13.97
C LYS A 33 14.22 7.83 14.78
N ASP A 34 13.01 8.36 14.86
CA ASP A 34 12.68 9.51 15.70
C ASP A 34 12.28 9.10 17.13
N ASN A 35 12.47 7.83 17.51
CA ASN A 35 12.11 7.26 18.82
C ASN A 35 10.62 7.47 19.17
N VAL A 36 9.74 7.40 18.18
CA VAL A 36 8.29 7.34 18.41
C VAL A 36 7.92 5.91 18.78
N ASP A 37 7.21 5.75 19.88
CA ASP A 37 6.65 4.46 20.28
C ASP A 37 5.42 4.18 19.42
N ILE A 38 5.47 3.11 18.62
CA ILE A 38 4.40 2.72 17.71
C ILE A 38 3.99 1.28 17.94
N ASP A 39 2.70 1.05 17.91
CA ASP A 39 2.05 -0.26 18.12
C ASP A 39 1.76 -1.02 16.82
N LEU A 40 2.30 -0.56 15.71
CA LEU A 40 2.10 -1.13 14.38
C LEU A 40 3.40 -1.44 13.64
N LYS A 41 3.27 -2.24 12.60
CA LYS A 41 4.32 -2.52 11.61
C LYS A 41 3.75 -2.30 10.20
N ILE A 42 4.51 -1.62 9.35
CA ILE A 42 4.18 -1.59 7.93
C ILE A 42 4.68 -2.87 7.27
N VAL A 43 3.80 -3.57 6.59
CA VAL A 43 4.13 -4.75 5.77
C VAL A 43 3.73 -4.50 4.33
N GLY A 44 4.58 -4.95 3.40
CA GLY A 44 4.35 -4.74 1.97
C GLY A 44 3.44 -5.82 1.38
N PHE A 45 2.38 -5.41 0.68
CA PHE A 45 1.57 -6.30 -0.16
C PHE A 45 1.60 -5.82 -1.60
N ARG A 46 2.17 -6.64 -2.49
CA ARG A 46 2.24 -6.31 -3.91
C ARG A 46 0.92 -6.66 -4.58
N GLY A 47 0.48 -5.74 -5.43
CA GLY A 47 -0.58 -5.95 -6.40
C GLY A 47 0.00 -6.02 -7.80
N ASP A 48 -0.11 -7.18 -8.44
CA ASP A 48 0.26 -7.35 -9.83
C ASP A 48 -0.95 -7.01 -10.71
N TYR A 49 -0.72 -6.27 -11.79
CA TYR A 49 -1.73 -5.91 -12.77
C TYR A 49 -1.41 -6.54 -14.13
N TYR A 50 -2.45 -6.65 -14.94
CA TYR A 50 -2.35 -6.85 -16.38
C TYR A 50 -3.00 -5.66 -17.08
N ASP A 51 -2.45 -5.29 -18.22
CA ASP A 51 -3.10 -4.35 -19.15
C ASP A 51 -3.93 -5.13 -20.17
N LEU A 52 -5.04 -4.57 -20.62
CA LEU A 52 -5.75 -5.13 -21.75
C LEU A 52 -5.06 -4.72 -23.05
N SER A 53 -4.95 -5.68 -23.98
CA SER A 53 -4.51 -5.41 -25.34
C SER A 53 -5.49 -4.47 -26.04
N GLU A 54 -5.06 -3.80 -27.11
CA GLU A 54 -5.94 -2.93 -27.93
C GLU A 54 -7.21 -3.66 -28.36
N GLN A 55 -7.07 -4.96 -28.71
CA GLN A 55 -8.20 -5.80 -29.10
C GLN A 55 -9.13 -6.14 -27.93
N GLY A 56 -8.63 -6.14 -26.70
CA GLY A 56 -9.40 -6.44 -25.49
C GLY A 56 -10.10 -5.24 -24.85
N MET A 57 -9.55 -4.02 -25.04
CA MET A 57 -10.01 -2.81 -24.35
C MET A 57 -11.47 -2.45 -24.59
N HIS A 58 -12.03 -2.80 -25.78
CA HIS A 58 -13.44 -2.53 -26.11
C HIS A 58 -14.43 -3.27 -25.19
N LYS A 59 -13.99 -4.33 -24.51
CA LYS A 59 -14.80 -5.11 -23.55
C LYS A 59 -15.08 -4.36 -22.25
N VAL A 60 -14.33 -3.31 -21.98
CA VAL A 60 -14.43 -2.50 -20.76
C VAL A 60 -14.76 -1.05 -21.11
N LYS A 61 -16.03 -0.68 -20.94
CA LYS A 61 -16.50 0.70 -21.22
C LYS A 61 -16.33 1.64 -20.03
N ASN A 62 -16.55 1.12 -18.84
CA ASN A 62 -16.51 1.86 -17.57
C ASN A 62 -15.64 1.12 -16.55
N LEU A 63 -15.56 1.63 -15.32
CA LEU A 63 -14.97 0.94 -14.20
C LEU A 63 -15.82 -0.29 -13.83
N ILE A 64 -15.19 -1.45 -13.58
CA ILE A 64 -15.88 -2.68 -13.21
C ILE A 64 -15.24 -3.21 -11.94
N TYR A 65 -16.00 -3.21 -10.85
CA TYR A 65 -15.55 -3.68 -9.53
C TYR A 65 -16.43 -4.83 -9.05
N PRO A 66 -15.87 -5.84 -8.37
CA PRO A 66 -16.67 -6.82 -7.67
C PRO A 66 -17.34 -6.17 -6.45
N VAL A 67 -18.42 -6.76 -5.97
CA VAL A 67 -18.96 -6.42 -4.66
C VAL A 67 -17.90 -6.77 -3.60
N PRO A 68 -17.50 -5.82 -2.74
CA PRO A 68 -16.52 -6.09 -1.69
C PRO A 68 -16.96 -7.23 -0.77
N ASN A 69 -16.04 -8.14 -0.45
CA ASN A 69 -16.29 -9.15 0.57
C ASN A 69 -15.79 -8.62 1.92
N PRO A 70 -16.66 -8.35 2.89
CA PRO A 70 -16.27 -7.77 4.17
C PRO A 70 -15.35 -8.69 5.01
N ALA A 71 -15.25 -9.98 4.65
CA ALA A 71 -14.32 -10.90 5.31
C ALA A 71 -12.86 -10.74 4.86
N PHE A 72 -12.60 -9.92 3.83
CA PHE A 72 -11.26 -9.74 3.28
C PHE A 72 -10.87 -8.27 3.21
N PRO A 73 -9.65 -7.91 3.65
CA PRO A 73 -9.17 -6.53 3.70
C PRO A 73 -8.78 -5.97 2.32
N PHE A 74 -8.89 -6.77 1.26
CA PHE A 74 -8.52 -6.38 -0.09
C PHE A 74 -9.71 -6.42 -1.03
N LEU A 75 -9.84 -5.36 -1.82
CA LEU A 75 -10.75 -5.36 -2.95
C LEU A 75 -10.28 -6.41 -3.98
N GLY A 76 -11.20 -7.24 -4.45
CA GLY A 76 -10.92 -8.23 -5.49
C GLY A 76 -10.47 -7.59 -6.81
N VAL A 77 -10.02 -8.43 -7.75
CA VAL A 77 -9.62 -7.95 -9.09
C VAL A 77 -10.75 -7.15 -9.74
N HIS A 78 -10.37 -6.06 -10.38
CA HIS A 78 -11.29 -5.12 -11.02
C HIS A 78 -10.68 -4.58 -12.32
N PHE A 79 -11.45 -3.83 -13.09
CA PHE A 79 -11.00 -3.19 -14.31
C PHE A 79 -11.08 -1.68 -14.14
N THR A 80 -9.99 -1.00 -14.48
CA THR A 80 -9.88 0.46 -14.39
C THR A 80 -9.49 1.03 -15.75
N ARG A 81 -10.33 1.91 -16.29
CA ARG A 81 -9.94 2.72 -17.43
C ARG A 81 -8.99 3.82 -16.97
N MET A 82 -7.84 3.87 -17.60
CA MET A 82 -6.80 4.83 -17.28
C MET A 82 -7.00 6.15 -18.03
N VAL A 83 -6.54 7.24 -17.45
CA VAL A 83 -6.61 8.59 -18.05
C VAL A 83 -5.93 8.65 -19.41
N ASN A 84 -4.87 7.85 -19.60
CA ASN A 84 -4.13 7.76 -20.87
C ASN A 84 -4.79 6.84 -21.92
N GLY A 85 -6.01 6.33 -21.66
CA GLY A 85 -6.78 5.52 -22.59
C GLY A 85 -6.62 4.01 -22.46
N GLY A 86 -5.68 3.50 -21.66
CA GLY A 86 -5.52 2.07 -21.39
C GLY A 86 -6.57 1.51 -20.42
N VAL A 87 -6.58 0.21 -20.26
CA VAL A 87 -7.38 -0.50 -19.26
C VAL A 87 -6.48 -1.42 -18.46
N GLU A 88 -6.34 -1.16 -17.17
CA GLU A 88 -5.68 -2.06 -16.24
C GLU A 88 -6.69 -3.04 -15.63
N CYS A 89 -6.27 -4.26 -15.37
CA CYS A 89 -7.04 -5.27 -14.66
C CYS A 89 -6.20 -5.96 -13.58
N GLY A 90 -6.75 -6.05 -12.42
CA GLY A 90 -6.10 -6.49 -11.17
C GLY A 90 -6.62 -5.67 -10.00
N PRO A 91 -5.80 -5.50 -8.95
CA PRO A 91 -4.62 -6.29 -8.62
C PRO A 91 -4.94 -7.57 -7.85
N ASN A 92 -3.95 -8.45 -7.72
CA ASN A 92 -3.89 -9.43 -6.64
C ASN A 92 -3.36 -8.78 -5.35
N ALA A 93 -3.16 -9.58 -4.30
CA ALA A 93 -2.58 -9.11 -3.05
C ALA A 93 -1.64 -10.18 -2.48
N VAL A 94 -0.34 -10.06 -2.78
CA VAL A 94 0.69 -10.99 -2.29
C VAL A 94 1.66 -10.30 -1.36
N PHE A 95 1.96 -10.91 -0.22
CA PHE A 95 3.00 -10.43 0.68
C PHE A 95 4.35 -10.36 -0.03
N THR A 96 5.11 -9.28 0.20
CA THR A 96 6.42 -9.08 -0.40
C THR A 96 7.55 -9.41 0.56
N PHE A 97 8.61 -10.05 0.03
CA PHE A 97 9.85 -10.35 0.77
C PHE A 97 10.88 -9.22 0.66
N LYS A 98 10.47 -8.08 0.17
CA LYS A 98 11.21 -6.82 0.15
C LYS A 98 10.23 -5.68 0.33
N ARG A 99 10.55 -4.68 1.15
CA ARG A 99 9.65 -3.57 1.48
C ARG A 99 9.15 -2.84 0.21
N GLU A 100 10.04 -2.64 -0.74
CA GLU A 100 9.75 -2.08 -2.06
C GLU A 100 9.92 -3.14 -3.15
N GLY A 101 9.26 -4.29 -2.98
CA GLY A 101 9.35 -5.45 -3.87
C GLY A 101 8.34 -5.37 -5.02
N TYR A 102 8.67 -4.64 -6.09
CA TYR A 102 7.81 -4.47 -7.26
C TYR A 102 7.85 -5.65 -8.23
N LYS A 103 8.91 -6.47 -8.20
CA LYS A 103 9.02 -7.69 -9.01
C LYS A 103 8.64 -8.91 -8.17
N LYS A 104 8.14 -9.96 -8.85
CA LYS A 104 7.74 -11.23 -8.20
C LYS A 104 8.89 -11.96 -7.51
N THR A 105 10.11 -11.68 -7.95
CA THR A 105 11.35 -12.29 -7.45
C THR A 105 12.16 -11.38 -6.53
N ASP A 106 11.65 -10.17 -6.24
CA ASP A 106 12.35 -9.26 -5.34
C ASP A 106 12.39 -9.85 -3.92
N PHE A 107 13.60 -9.89 -3.38
CA PHE A 107 13.89 -10.40 -2.05
C PHE A 107 14.93 -9.52 -1.36
N ASP A 108 14.73 -9.26 -0.08
CA ASP A 108 15.70 -8.63 0.81
C ASP A 108 15.62 -9.30 2.18
N LEU A 109 16.77 -9.77 2.69
CA LEU A 109 16.82 -10.53 3.93
C LEU A 109 16.42 -9.68 5.14
N ALA A 110 16.87 -8.43 5.20
CA ALA A 110 16.60 -7.53 6.31
C ALA A 110 15.11 -7.15 6.34
N ASP A 111 14.54 -6.81 5.20
CA ASP A 111 13.11 -6.51 5.08
C ASP A 111 12.24 -7.72 5.43
N THR A 112 12.63 -8.90 4.97
CA THR A 112 11.93 -10.15 5.25
C THR A 112 11.99 -10.48 6.75
N ALA A 113 13.18 -10.42 7.35
CA ALA A 113 13.35 -10.66 8.78
C ALA A 113 12.58 -9.63 9.62
N ASP A 114 12.62 -8.35 9.25
CA ASP A 114 11.86 -7.30 9.92
C ASP A 114 10.35 -7.57 9.88
N ALA A 115 9.79 -7.95 8.74
CA ALA A 115 8.37 -8.25 8.61
C ALA A 115 7.96 -9.54 9.36
N LEU A 116 8.79 -10.60 9.28
CA LEU A 116 8.49 -11.91 9.91
C LEU A 116 8.82 -11.95 11.41
N SER A 117 9.63 -11.02 11.93
CA SER A 117 9.85 -10.89 13.38
C SER A 117 8.65 -10.32 14.13
N TYR A 118 7.67 -9.76 13.42
CA TYR A 118 6.49 -9.15 14.01
C TYR A 118 5.36 -10.18 14.20
N GLY A 119 4.90 -10.33 15.45
CA GLY A 119 3.87 -11.31 15.79
C GLY A 119 2.55 -11.14 15.05
N GLY A 120 2.16 -9.89 14.74
CA GLY A 120 0.98 -9.59 13.94
C GLY A 120 1.02 -10.22 12.54
N THR A 121 2.20 -10.29 11.90
CA THR A 121 2.36 -10.91 10.58
C THR A 121 1.97 -12.40 10.60
N TRP A 122 2.38 -13.13 11.64
CA TRP A 122 2.03 -14.54 11.78
C TRP A 122 0.54 -14.77 12.09
N LYS A 123 -0.05 -13.87 12.88
CA LYS A 123 -1.50 -13.92 13.15
C LYS A 123 -2.31 -13.67 11.89
N LEU A 124 -1.91 -12.66 11.08
CA LEU A 124 -2.51 -12.40 9.78
C LEU A 124 -2.40 -13.61 8.85
N PHE A 125 -1.21 -14.22 8.76
CA PHE A 125 -1.01 -15.42 7.94
C PHE A 125 -1.84 -16.59 8.43
N ALA A 126 -1.89 -16.85 9.72
CA ALA A 126 -2.70 -17.93 10.29
C ALA A 126 -4.20 -17.75 10.01
N LYS A 127 -4.69 -16.50 10.12
CA LYS A 127 -6.09 -16.15 9.85
C LYS A 127 -6.46 -16.30 8.37
N HIS A 128 -5.56 -15.94 7.45
CA HIS A 128 -5.86 -15.81 6.02
C HIS A 128 -4.99 -16.70 5.12
N TRP A 129 -4.41 -17.80 5.63
CA TRP A 129 -3.45 -18.63 4.89
C TRP A 129 -3.98 -19.19 3.56
N LYS A 130 -5.25 -19.64 3.52
CA LYS A 130 -5.87 -20.15 2.29
C LYS A 130 -5.96 -19.07 1.21
N PHE A 131 -6.43 -17.91 1.61
CA PHE A 131 -6.49 -16.74 0.72
C PHE A 131 -5.10 -16.35 0.21
N GLY A 132 -4.12 -16.24 1.10
CA GLY A 132 -2.74 -15.93 0.73
C GLY A 132 -2.14 -16.93 -0.27
N LEU A 133 -2.37 -18.23 -0.07
CA LEU A 133 -1.91 -19.26 -0.99
C LEU A 133 -2.58 -19.14 -2.37
N ASP A 134 -3.86 -18.83 -2.43
CA ASP A 134 -4.58 -18.65 -3.69
C ASP A 134 -4.12 -17.37 -4.42
N GLU A 135 -3.78 -16.29 -3.68
CA GLU A 135 -3.18 -15.08 -4.24
C GLU A 135 -1.81 -15.37 -4.86
N TYR A 136 -0.95 -16.13 -4.17
CA TYR A 136 0.34 -16.54 -4.71
C TYR A 136 0.18 -17.41 -5.97
N ARG A 137 -0.73 -18.39 -5.97
CA ARG A 137 -1.01 -19.21 -7.16
C ARG A 137 -1.44 -18.35 -8.35
N ARG A 138 -2.30 -17.36 -8.13
CA ARG A 138 -2.74 -16.41 -9.16
C ARG A 138 -1.61 -15.49 -9.63
N ALA A 139 -0.73 -15.05 -8.73
CA ALA A 139 0.39 -14.21 -9.08
C ALA A 139 1.36 -14.87 -10.08
N PHE A 140 1.53 -16.20 -9.97
CA PHE A 140 2.43 -16.96 -10.84
C PHE A 140 1.71 -17.69 -11.99
N SER A 141 0.39 -17.60 -12.08
CA SER A 141 -0.40 -18.29 -13.11
C SER A 141 -1.35 -17.33 -13.82
N LYS A 142 -0.94 -16.88 -15.02
CA LYS A 142 -1.80 -16.05 -15.90
C LYS A 142 -3.16 -16.71 -16.19
N PRO A 143 -3.26 -18.05 -16.44
CA PRO A 143 -4.55 -18.70 -16.61
C PRO A 143 -5.47 -18.61 -15.38
N LEU A 144 -4.93 -18.77 -14.16
CA LEU A 144 -5.72 -18.64 -12.94
C LEU A 144 -6.16 -17.18 -12.71
N PHE A 145 -5.29 -16.23 -13.04
CA PHE A 145 -5.64 -14.82 -12.98
C PHE A 145 -6.77 -14.48 -13.96
N LEU A 146 -6.65 -14.93 -15.21
CA LEU A 146 -7.70 -14.77 -16.22
C LEU A 146 -9.04 -15.35 -15.76
N LYS A 147 -9.03 -16.58 -15.20
CA LYS A 147 -10.26 -17.21 -14.67
C LYS A 147 -10.96 -16.36 -13.61
N THR A 148 -10.19 -15.60 -12.83
CA THR A 148 -10.74 -14.67 -11.84
C THR A 148 -11.38 -13.45 -12.53
N LEU A 149 -10.72 -12.87 -13.54
CA LEU A 149 -11.25 -11.78 -14.32
C LEU A 149 -12.50 -12.17 -15.12
N GLN A 150 -12.56 -13.40 -15.60
CA GLN A 150 -13.72 -13.93 -16.34
C GLN A 150 -15.00 -14.03 -15.48
N LYS A 151 -14.91 -13.94 -14.16
CA LYS A 151 -16.11 -13.80 -13.32
C LYS A 151 -16.81 -12.47 -13.53
N LEU A 152 -16.08 -11.43 -13.94
CA LEU A 152 -16.61 -10.09 -14.25
C LEU A 152 -16.87 -9.93 -15.75
N ILE A 153 -15.98 -10.43 -16.59
CA ILE A 153 -16.09 -10.37 -18.06
C ILE A 153 -15.83 -11.76 -18.63
N PRO A 154 -16.89 -12.61 -18.82
CA PRO A 154 -16.74 -13.98 -19.31
C PRO A 154 -16.09 -14.11 -20.70
N SER A 155 -16.19 -13.08 -21.54
CA SER A 155 -15.64 -13.07 -22.89
C SER A 155 -14.15 -12.77 -22.98
N LEU A 156 -13.46 -12.51 -21.84
CA LEU A 156 -12.02 -12.28 -21.81
C LEU A 156 -11.24 -13.53 -22.22
N LYS A 157 -10.19 -13.30 -22.98
CA LYS A 157 -9.28 -14.36 -23.45
C LYS A 157 -7.85 -14.10 -23.00
N MET A 158 -6.98 -15.11 -23.12
CA MET A 158 -5.57 -15.02 -22.74
C MET A 158 -4.80 -13.96 -23.54
N GLU A 159 -5.15 -13.78 -24.80
CA GLU A 159 -4.58 -12.81 -25.72
C GLU A 159 -4.95 -11.36 -25.38
N ASP A 160 -6.06 -11.17 -24.65
CA ASP A 160 -6.47 -9.84 -24.18
C ASP A 160 -5.57 -9.30 -23.05
N LEU A 161 -4.81 -10.16 -22.37
CA LEU A 161 -3.99 -9.78 -21.24
C LEU A 161 -2.52 -9.57 -21.65
N GLN A 162 -1.99 -8.41 -21.33
CA GLN A 162 -0.57 -8.06 -21.46
C GLN A 162 0.03 -7.82 -20.07
N PRO A 163 1.35 -8.01 -19.88
CA PRO A 163 1.99 -7.67 -18.61
C PRO A 163 1.78 -6.20 -18.26
N GLY A 164 1.23 -5.95 -17.08
CA GLY A 164 1.02 -4.61 -16.53
C GLY A 164 2.07 -4.27 -15.46
N ARG A 165 1.85 -3.16 -14.79
CA ARG A 165 2.68 -2.68 -13.68
C ARG A 165 2.40 -3.49 -12.41
N ALA A 166 3.24 -3.28 -11.40
CA ALA A 166 2.96 -3.71 -10.03
C ALA A 166 3.07 -2.52 -9.08
N GLY A 167 2.25 -2.52 -8.05
CA GLY A 167 2.32 -1.58 -6.95
C GLY A 167 2.53 -2.32 -5.63
N VAL A 168 3.20 -1.69 -4.66
CA VAL A 168 3.30 -2.23 -3.30
C VAL A 168 2.49 -1.36 -2.36
N ARG A 169 1.51 -1.98 -1.70
CA ARG A 169 0.72 -1.31 -0.67
C ARG A 169 1.46 -1.34 0.66
N ALA A 170 1.55 -0.19 1.31
CA ALA A 170 1.98 -0.07 2.69
C ALA A 170 0.80 -0.44 3.60
N MET A 171 0.79 -1.66 4.12
CA MET A 171 -0.29 -2.09 5.02
C MET A 171 0.17 -1.93 6.46
N ALA A 172 -0.52 -1.07 7.21
CA ALA A 172 -0.32 -0.93 8.64
C ALA A 172 -0.98 -2.11 9.37
N LEU A 173 -0.20 -2.87 10.10
CA LEU A 173 -0.60 -4.10 10.78
C LEU A 173 -0.41 -3.96 12.28
N GLY A 174 -1.47 -4.20 13.04
CA GLY A 174 -1.45 -4.24 14.49
C GLY A 174 -0.83 -5.53 15.04
N GLN A 175 -0.53 -5.56 16.32
CA GLN A 175 0.03 -6.73 17.01
C GLN A 175 -0.96 -7.90 17.09
N ASP A 176 -2.23 -7.63 16.98
CA ASP A 176 -3.33 -8.61 16.92
C ASP A 176 -3.46 -9.32 15.56
N GLY A 177 -2.78 -8.80 14.53
CA GLY A 177 -2.83 -9.29 13.15
C GLY A 177 -3.97 -8.67 12.33
N GLU A 178 -4.64 -7.65 12.86
CA GLU A 178 -5.65 -6.89 12.12
C GLU A 178 -4.98 -5.74 11.36
N MET A 179 -5.51 -5.44 10.19
CA MET A 179 -5.06 -4.28 9.40
C MET A 179 -5.69 -3.01 9.94
N ILE A 180 -4.90 -1.97 10.06
CA ILE A 180 -5.39 -0.63 10.43
C ILE A 180 -5.96 0.01 9.17
N GLU A 181 -7.28 0.13 9.12
CA GLU A 181 -8.02 0.61 7.95
C GLU A 181 -8.22 2.13 7.92
N ASP A 182 -7.86 2.81 9.01
CA ASP A 182 -8.02 4.26 9.16
C ASP A 182 -6.67 4.98 9.23
N PHE A 183 -6.73 6.31 9.20
CA PHE A 183 -5.55 7.14 9.39
C PHE A 183 -4.90 6.88 10.75
N LYS A 184 -3.58 6.76 10.75
CA LYS A 184 -2.79 6.69 11.98
C LYS A 184 -1.71 7.75 11.90
N ILE A 185 -1.82 8.76 12.76
CA ILE A 185 -0.91 9.90 12.82
C ILE A 185 -0.42 10.03 14.25
N GLU A 186 0.89 10.10 14.42
CA GLU A 186 1.54 10.30 15.72
C GLU A 186 2.26 11.64 15.76
N PHE A 187 2.23 12.25 16.93
CA PHE A 187 2.84 13.55 17.20
C PHE A 187 3.97 13.37 18.20
N LYS A 188 5.10 13.95 17.90
CA LYS A 188 6.23 13.97 18.84
C LYS A 188 7.02 15.25 18.68
N ASP A 189 7.13 16.01 19.76
CA ASP A 189 7.88 17.26 19.82
C ASP A 189 7.48 18.19 18.64
N ASN A 190 8.42 18.47 17.75
CA ASN A 190 8.24 19.28 16.55
C ASN A 190 8.04 18.42 15.27
N CYS A 191 7.61 17.17 15.42
CA CYS A 191 7.41 16.22 14.34
C CYS A 191 5.97 15.69 14.28
N ILE A 192 5.47 15.47 13.06
CA ILE A 192 4.24 14.74 12.75
C ILE A 192 4.59 13.53 11.90
N HIS A 193 4.14 12.34 12.31
CA HIS A 193 4.35 11.09 11.61
C HIS A 193 3.05 10.55 11.04
N VAL A 194 2.86 10.63 9.74
CA VAL A 194 1.74 9.99 9.05
C VAL A 194 2.11 8.53 8.83
N LEU A 195 1.68 7.66 9.75
CA LEU A 195 2.03 6.24 9.77
C LEU A 195 1.20 5.44 8.78
N ASN A 196 -0.10 5.77 8.67
CA ASN A 196 -1.03 5.14 7.74
C ASN A 196 -1.94 6.18 7.11
N ALA A 197 -2.02 6.14 5.79
CA ALA A 197 -2.99 6.88 4.99
C ALA A 197 -3.59 5.91 3.97
N PRO A 198 -4.72 5.25 4.32
CA PRO A 198 -5.28 4.17 3.53
C PRO A 198 -5.83 4.66 2.18
N SER A 199 -5.91 3.73 1.22
CA SER A 199 -6.57 3.99 -0.07
C SER A 199 -8.05 4.40 0.16
N PRO A 200 -8.56 5.43 -0.52
CA PRO A 200 -8.04 6.08 -1.75
C PRO A 200 -7.19 7.34 -1.52
N ALA A 201 -6.19 7.31 -0.68
CA ALA A 201 -5.40 8.47 -0.27
C ALA A 201 -4.86 9.32 -1.46
N ALA A 202 -4.43 8.69 -2.55
CA ALA A 202 -3.90 9.41 -3.71
C ALA A 202 -4.95 10.32 -4.37
N THR A 203 -6.19 9.87 -4.47
CA THR A 203 -7.28 10.66 -5.08
C THR A 203 -7.88 11.68 -4.11
N ALA A 204 -7.74 11.46 -2.80
CA ALA A 204 -8.17 12.37 -1.75
C ALA A 204 -7.03 13.25 -1.22
N CYS A 205 -5.87 13.28 -1.89
CA CYS A 205 -4.63 13.88 -1.36
C CYS A 205 -4.76 15.38 -1.02
N LEU A 206 -5.61 16.12 -1.70
CA LEU A 206 -5.81 17.55 -1.38
C LEU A 206 -6.53 17.73 -0.04
N ALA A 207 -7.62 16.97 0.20
CA ALA A 207 -8.34 17.01 1.47
C ALA A 207 -7.46 16.48 2.63
N ILE A 208 -6.74 15.38 2.40
CA ILE A 208 -5.79 14.84 3.38
C ILE A 208 -4.67 15.86 3.69
N GLY A 209 -4.18 16.55 2.68
CA GLY A 209 -3.17 17.59 2.85
C GLY A 209 -3.70 18.78 3.67
N GLU A 210 -4.95 19.16 3.48
CA GLU A 210 -5.63 20.20 4.26
C GLU A 210 -5.74 19.78 5.74
N ASP A 211 -6.24 18.58 6.02
CA ASP A 211 -6.33 18.03 7.38
C ASP A 211 -4.97 17.98 8.09
N ILE A 212 -3.93 17.47 7.38
CA ILE A 212 -2.57 17.41 7.94
C ILE A 212 -2.01 18.83 8.19
N THR A 213 -2.33 19.78 7.34
CA THR A 213 -1.91 21.19 7.50
C THR A 213 -2.57 21.80 8.73
N GLU A 214 -3.87 21.60 8.94
CA GLU A 214 -4.57 22.05 10.14
C GLU A 214 -3.99 21.44 11.43
N MET A 215 -3.67 20.14 11.38
CA MET A 215 -2.98 19.46 12.49
C MET A 215 -1.61 20.08 12.76
N ALA A 216 -0.84 20.39 11.71
CA ALA A 216 0.47 21.02 11.83
C ALA A 216 0.40 22.44 12.39
N GLU A 217 -0.55 23.25 11.92
CA GLU A 217 -0.79 24.60 12.44
C GLU A 217 -1.10 24.58 13.94
N LYS A 218 -1.92 23.63 14.36
CA LYS A 218 -2.29 23.45 15.78
C LYS A 218 -1.11 22.93 16.62
N GLN A 219 -0.41 21.90 16.12
CA GLN A 219 0.69 21.25 16.83
C GLN A 219 1.88 22.19 17.00
N PHE A 220 2.20 22.95 15.98
CA PHE A 220 3.37 23.80 15.94
C PHE A 220 3.10 25.28 16.28
N GLY A 221 1.84 25.62 16.58
CA GLY A 221 1.48 27.00 16.93
C GLY A 221 1.67 28.00 15.80
N LEU A 222 1.44 27.57 14.53
CA LEU A 222 1.71 28.39 13.36
C LEU A 222 0.57 29.37 12.98
N LYS A 223 -0.60 29.24 13.59
CA LYS A 223 -1.69 30.24 13.41
C LYS A 223 -1.41 31.49 14.22
N ASN A 224 -1.30 32.60 13.53
CA ASN A 224 -1.38 33.96 14.09
C ASN A 224 -2.83 34.33 14.42
#